data_5c311a749bac34a1e0631185931f3150
#
_entry.id   5c311a749bac34a1e0631185931f3150
#
_cell.length_a   1.000
_cell.length_b   1.000
_cell.length_c   1.000
_cell.angle_alpha   90.00
_cell.angle_beta   90.00
_cell.angle_gamma   90.00
#
_symmetry.space_group_name_H-M   'P 1'
#
loop_
_entity.id
_entity.type
_entity.pdbx_description
1 polymer ?
#
loop_
_entity_poly.entity_id
_entity_poly.type
_entity_poly.pdbx_seq_one_letter_code
_entity_poly.pdbx_strand_id
1 'polypeptide(L)'
;FGAMIVDTDGFSAMTPKGEKAKKYEDDGYKNRNINLKLGYNFDEQNRVSTSYELIDTKTDIDGYDPITFANDPNNNDIARTKNHLANLTYENRNSIALTKVYTNFTEIKRSSTNSQTPDYKGITKEYGANTSIDYLSSSNVTIGADYKKFENKKDTVDDYDNKAVFVSNTNKFFDDKTIFTQALRYDKYSDFDNKTTGKVGIKQYIIDDLNLSANYGTGYNVPTIYQLYFKDNWGNSGNKDLNPEKTKSYDVGIEYKGFSITYFNTKVKNMIDWETNPLTWAGTYKNLEGTSKLKGTEIAYKNEVVEDTFLNLSYTNLSAKNDKDEYLARRAKNKFNFGVDYYGLKDFHFNINGEYIGTRYERDDKKGAKTGNYTIWNAVVDYD
;
A
#
# COMPACT_ATOMS: atom_id res chain seq x y z
N PHE A 1 -10.47 20.82 -9.62
CA PHE A 1 -10.02 21.26 -8.31
C PHE A 1 -10.80 20.53 -7.23
N GLY A 2 -10.10 20.03 -6.20
CA GLY A 2 -10.72 19.45 -5.02
C GLY A 2 -9.99 19.91 -3.77
N ALA A 3 -10.76 20.06 -2.67
CA ALA A 3 -10.21 20.33 -1.35
C ALA A 3 -10.97 19.46 -0.33
N MET A 4 -10.25 18.90 0.62
CA MET A 4 -10.81 18.13 1.73
C MET A 4 -10.16 18.60 3.03
N ILE A 5 -10.96 18.78 4.04
CA ILE A 5 -10.49 19.08 5.41
C ILE A 5 -11.14 18.05 6.33
N VAL A 6 -10.32 17.38 7.11
CA VAL A 6 -10.75 16.53 8.21
C VAL A 6 -10.16 17.13 9.49
N ASP A 7 -10.98 17.35 10.47
CA ASP A 7 -10.58 17.83 11.81
C ASP A 7 -11.36 17.00 12.83
N THR A 8 -10.66 16.30 13.71
CA THR A 8 -11.25 15.47 14.76
C THR A 8 -10.39 15.55 16.01
N ASP A 9 -11.03 15.58 17.15
CA ASP A 9 -10.35 15.49 18.44
C ASP A 9 -9.76 14.10 18.68
N GLY A 10 -10.25 13.09 17.94
CA GLY A 10 -9.71 11.74 18.02
C GLY A 10 -10.03 11.00 19.31
N PHE A 11 -9.14 10.16 19.72
CA PHE A 11 -9.12 9.45 21.01
C PHE A 11 -7.67 9.07 21.31
N SER A 12 -7.30 8.97 22.60
CA SER A 12 -5.95 8.59 22.97
C SER A 12 -5.57 7.20 22.44
N ALA A 13 -4.42 7.11 21.78
CA ALA A 13 -3.85 5.83 21.32
C ALA A 13 -3.25 5.02 22.48
N MET A 14 -2.89 5.67 23.59
CA MET A 14 -2.48 5.02 24.82
C MET A 14 -3.68 4.72 25.72
N THR A 15 -3.89 3.44 26.00
CA THR A 15 -4.93 3.02 26.97
C THR A 15 -4.28 2.33 28.15
N PRO A 16 -3.93 3.05 29.22
CA PRO A 16 -3.46 2.43 30.45
C PRO A 16 -4.61 1.64 31.09
N LYS A 17 -4.28 0.55 31.75
CA LYS A 17 -5.25 -0.26 32.47
C LYS A 17 -5.72 0.48 33.73
N GLY A 18 -7.04 0.55 33.94
CA GLY A 18 -7.65 1.07 35.17
C GLY A 18 -8.09 2.54 35.11
N GLU A 19 -8.27 3.16 36.26
CA GLU A 19 -8.83 4.54 36.42
C GLU A 19 -8.01 5.64 35.71
N LYS A 20 -6.73 5.38 35.47
CA LYS A 20 -5.83 6.31 34.77
C LYS A 20 -6.16 6.48 33.30
N ALA A 21 -6.94 5.56 32.69
CA ALA A 21 -7.36 5.66 31.30
C ALA A 21 -8.11 6.97 30.96
N LYS A 22 -8.83 7.53 31.93
CA LYS A 22 -9.58 8.79 31.78
C LYS A 22 -8.72 10.06 31.85
N LYS A 23 -7.41 9.94 32.05
CA LYS A 23 -6.49 11.07 32.23
C LYS A 23 -5.64 11.39 31.04
N TYR A 24 -5.74 10.56 29.99
CA TYR A 24 -5.00 10.79 28.76
C TYR A 24 -5.83 11.73 27.87
N GLU A 25 -5.13 12.68 27.26
CA GLU A 25 -5.69 13.55 26.24
C GLU A 25 -6.08 12.75 24.99
N ASP A 26 -6.98 13.32 24.22
CA ASP A 26 -7.34 12.77 22.93
C ASP A 26 -6.27 13.14 21.89
N ASP A 27 -5.89 12.17 21.04
CA ASP A 27 -4.94 12.39 19.94
C ASP A 27 -5.68 13.00 18.75
N GLY A 28 -5.72 14.32 18.71
CA GLY A 28 -6.36 15.07 17.64
C GLY A 28 -5.70 14.81 16.28
N TYR A 29 -6.50 14.77 15.23
CA TYR A 29 -6.03 14.59 13.86
C TYR A 29 -6.61 15.65 12.94
N LYS A 30 -5.72 16.38 12.24
CA LYS A 30 -6.09 17.34 11.20
C LYS A 30 -5.46 16.94 9.87
N ASN A 31 -6.27 16.90 8.82
CA ASN A 31 -5.80 16.64 7.46
C ASN A 31 -6.37 17.71 6.52
N ARG A 32 -5.50 18.31 5.75
CA ARG A 32 -5.84 19.25 4.68
C ARG A 32 -5.27 18.70 3.38
N ASN A 33 -6.15 18.33 2.48
CA ASN A 33 -5.80 17.86 1.14
C ASN A 33 -6.32 18.86 0.12
N ILE A 34 -5.44 19.29 -0.79
CA ILE A 34 -5.78 20.15 -1.93
C ILE A 34 -5.25 19.45 -3.17
N ASN A 35 -6.10 19.26 -4.16
CA ASN A 35 -5.70 18.71 -5.44
C ASN A 35 -6.15 19.60 -6.60
N LEU A 36 -5.28 19.71 -7.61
CA LEU A 36 -5.52 20.41 -8.86
C LEU A 36 -5.18 19.45 -10.00
N LYS A 37 -6.08 19.36 -10.97
CA LYS A 37 -5.85 18.63 -12.23
C LYS A 37 -6.21 19.54 -13.38
N LEU A 38 -5.30 19.66 -14.35
CA LEU A 38 -5.49 20.42 -15.57
C LEU A 38 -5.16 19.50 -16.75
N GLY A 39 -5.87 19.67 -17.84
CA GLY A 39 -5.61 18.94 -19.08
C GLY A 39 -5.97 19.82 -20.28
N TYR A 40 -5.17 19.72 -21.32
CA TYR A 40 -5.37 20.44 -22.57
C TYR A 40 -5.17 19.48 -23.75
N ASN A 41 -6.15 19.40 -24.63
CA ASN A 41 -6.05 18.68 -25.88
C ASN A 41 -5.63 19.69 -26.96
N PHE A 42 -4.46 19.47 -27.57
CA PHE A 42 -3.98 20.27 -28.70
C PHE A 42 -4.78 19.94 -29.96
N ASP A 43 -5.09 18.66 -30.10
CA ASP A 43 -5.89 18.07 -31.16
C ASP A 43 -6.51 16.75 -30.68
N GLU A 44 -7.09 15.96 -31.57
CA GLU A 44 -7.73 14.65 -31.26
C GLU A 44 -6.70 13.59 -30.77
N GLN A 45 -5.44 13.77 -31.10
CA GLN A 45 -4.37 12.79 -30.80
C GLN A 45 -3.47 13.22 -29.64
N ASN A 46 -3.31 14.52 -29.42
CA ASN A 46 -2.29 15.09 -28.56
C ASN A 46 -2.89 15.76 -27.34
N ARG A 47 -2.50 15.31 -26.16
CA ARG A 47 -2.95 15.84 -24.87
C ARG A 47 -1.78 16.06 -23.92
N VAL A 48 -1.80 17.16 -23.19
CA VAL A 48 -1.00 17.39 -22.00
C VAL A 48 -1.90 17.44 -20.78
N SER A 49 -1.48 16.80 -19.71
CA SER A 49 -2.17 16.87 -18.42
C SER A 49 -1.16 17.07 -17.30
N THR A 50 -1.55 17.79 -16.27
CA THR A 50 -0.77 17.97 -15.05
C THR A 50 -1.66 17.82 -13.84
N SER A 51 -1.11 17.30 -12.77
CA SER A 51 -1.76 17.28 -11.47
C SER A 51 -0.80 17.72 -10.38
N TYR A 52 -1.35 18.35 -9.37
CA TYR A 52 -0.64 18.67 -8.14
C TYR A 52 -1.54 18.33 -6.95
N GLU A 53 -0.96 17.68 -5.96
CA GLU A 53 -1.63 17.36 -4.70
C GLU A 53 -0.75 17.76 -3.52
N LEU A 54 -1.36 18.47 -2.57
CA LEU A 54 -0.78 18.79 -1.28
C LEU A 54 -1.58 18.09 -0.20
N ILE A 55 -0.90 17.27 0.61
CA ILE A 55 -1.46 16.64 1.80
C ILE A 55 -0.68 17.18 3.00
N ASP A 56 -1.36 17.87 3.92
CA ASP A 56 -0.79 18.42 5.16
C ASP A 56 -1.54 17.82 6.34
N THR A 57 -0.89 16.93 7.09
CA THR A 57 -1.45 16.28 8.25
C THR A 57 -0.75 16.72 9.52
N LYS A 58 -1.54 16.92 10.57
CA LYS A 58 -1.09 17.15 11.94
C LYS A 58 -1.78 16.12 12.83
N THR A 59 -1.02 15.42 13.65
CA THR A 59 -1.52 14.43 14.61
C THR A 59 -0.89 14.75 15.96
N ASP A 60 -1.72 14.87 16.98
CA ASP A 60 -1.25 14.90 18.35
C ASP A 60 -0.83 13.47 18.72
N ILE A 61 0.25 13.30 19.46
CA ILE A 61 0.84 12.00 19.76
C ILE A 61 1.15 11.88 21.25
N ASP A 62 0.79 10.74 21.80
CA ASP A 62 1.22 10.33 23.13
C ASP A 62 2.74 10.26 23.25
N GLY A 63 3.27 10.53 24.43
CA GLY A 63 4.69 10.43 24.69
C GLY A 63 5.04 9.80 26.03
N TYR A 64 6.31 9.82 26.34
CA TYR A 64 6.86 9.29 27.56
C TYR A 64 7.65 10.36 28.29
N ASP A 65 7.57 10.37 29.61
CA ASP A 65 8.48 11.13 30.44
C ASP A 65 9.94 10.74 30.12
N PRO A 66 10.80 11.69 29.72
CA PRO A 66 12.15 11.38 29.23
C PRO A 66 13.10 10.83 30.31
N ILE A 67 12.73 10.93 31.59
CA ILE A 67 13.55 10.47 32.71
C ILE A 67 13.07 9.12 33.22
N THR A 68 11.77 8.98 33.42
CA THR A 68 11.17 7.77 34.02
C THR A 68 10.71 6.74 32.98
N PHE A 69 10.62 7.13 31.70
CA PHE A 69 10.02 6.35 30.60
C PHE A 69 8.58 5.89 30.87
N ALA A 70 7.92 6.54 31.83
CA ALA A 70 6.50 6.33 32.08
C ALA A 70 5.68 7.05 31.01
N ASN A 71 4.51 6.52 30.69
CA ASN A 71 3.55 7.19 29.83
C ASN A 71 3.22 8.57 30.43
N ASP A 72 3.34 9.62 29.63
CA ASP A 72 2.99 10.98 30.02
C ASP A 72 1.58 11.32 29.50
N PRO A 73 0.58 11.41 30.38
CA PRO A 73 -0.79 11.75 30.00
C PRO A 73 -0.99 13.21 29.57
N ASN A 74 0.01 14.04 29.69
CA ASN A 74 -0.03 15.47 29.34
C ASN A 74 0.96 15.80 28.21
N ASN A 75 1.37 14.79 27.45
CA ASN A 75 2.28 15.01 26.33
C ASN A 75 1.55 15.72 25.19
N ASN A 76 2.04 16.91 24.84
CA ASN A 76 1.50 17.72 23.74
C ASN A 76 2.39 17.65 22.49
N ASP A 77 3.07 16.55 22.27
CA ASP A 77 3.88 16.37 21.08
C ASP A 77 3.02 16.26 19.83
N ILE A 78 3.54 16.79 18.75
CA ILE A 78 2.84 16.88 17.47
C ILE A 78 3.70 16.26 16.40
N ALA A 79 3.14 15.30 15.68
CA ALA A 79 3.68 14.80 14.41
C ALA A 79 3.01 15.54 13.24
N ARG A 80 3.82 16.08 12.32
CA ARG A 80 3.33 16.70 11.10
C ARG A 80 3.94 16.01 9.89
N THR A 81 3.09 15.66 8.90
CA THR A 81 3.53 15.16 7.62
C THR A 81 3.00 16.07 6.53
N LYS A 82 3.89 16.52 5.65
CA LYS A 82 3.55 17.34 4.49
C LYS A 82 4.08 16.67 3.23
N ASN A 83 3.17 16.33 2.33
CA ASN A 83 3.49 15.68 1.07
C ASN A 83 3.11 16.59 -0.09
N HIS A 84 4.02 16.70 -1.06
CA HIS A 84 3.79 17.34 -2.35
C HIS A 84 3.93 16.29 -3.43
N LEU A 85 2.90 16.14 -4.25
CA LEU A 85 2.91 15.24 -5.39
C LEU A 85 2.60 16.06 -6.63
N ALA A 86 3.43 15.95 -7.65
CA ALA A 86 3.22 16.62 -8.94
C ALA A 86 3.45 15.63 -10.08
N ASN A 87 2.62 15.73 -11.10
CA ASN A 87 2.73 14.95 -12.33
C ASN A 87 2.59 15.88 -13.54
N LEU A 88 3.35 15.60 -14.58
CA LEU A 88 3.14 16.13 -15.92
C LEU A 88 3.21 14.97 -16.90
N THR A 89 2.20 14.84 -17.75
CA THR A 89 2.10 13.77 -18.74
C THR A 89 1.72 14.35 -20.09
N TYR A 90 2.47 13.98 -21.13
CA TYR A 90 2.09 14.13 -22.53
C TYR A 90 1.62 12.78 -23.05
N GLU A 91 0.49 12.78 -23.73
CA GLU A 91 -0.10 11.62 -24.38
C GLU A 91 -0.28 11.88 -25.87
N ASN A 92 0.16 10.93 -26.68
CA ASN A 92 -0.17 10.86 -28.10
C ASN A 92 -0.93 9.56 -28.37
N ARG A 93 -2.11 9.69 -28.90
CA ARG A 93 -2.99 8.58 -29.26
C ARG A 93 -3.26 8.58 -30.76
N ASN A 94 -2.94 7.49 -31.42
CA ASN A 94 -3.34 7.23 -32.80
C ASN A 94 -4.21 5.97 -32.89
N SER A 95 -4.52 5.51 -34.11
CA SER A 95 -5.42 4.37 -34.34
C SER A 95 -4.97 3.04 -33.71
N ILE A 96 -3.68 2.86 -33.47
CA ILE A 96 -3.10 1.58 -33.00
C ILE A 96 -2.27 1.73 -31.71
N ALA A 97 -1.92 2.94 -31.30
CA ALA A 97 -0.98 3.13 -30.19
C ALA A 97 -1.35 4.31 -29.31
N LEU A 98 -1.05 4.17 -28.01
CA LEU A 98 -1.04 5.23 -27.01
C LEU A 98 0.37 5.37 -26.45
N THR A 99 1.04 6.48 -26.76
CA THR A 99 2.36 6.81 -26.22
C THR A 99 2.21 7.84 -25.10
N LYS A 100 2.89 7.61 -23.99
CA LYS A 100 2.96 8.53 -22.84
C LYS A 100 4.40 8.85 -22.53
N VAL A 101 4.68 10.14 -22.30
CA VAL A 101 5.94 10.63 -21.70
C VAL A 101 5.52 11.38 -20.44
N TYR A 102 6.14 11.05 -19.31
CA TYR A 102 5.72 11.59 -18.03
C TYR A 102 6.87 11.90 -17.10
N THR A 103 6.63 12.81 -16.18
CA THR A 103 7.47 13.03 -15.01
C THR A 103 6.61 13.11 -13.75
N ASN A 104 7.10 12.47 -12.68
CA ASN A 104 6.51 12.52 -11.35
C ASN A 104 7.52 13.13 -10.37
N PHE A 105 7.02 13.97 -9.50
CA PHE A 105 7.76 14.52 -8.37
C PHE A 105 6.98 14.22 -7.09
N THR A 106 7.67 13.66 -6.10
CA THR A 106 7.11 13.43 -4.76
C THR A 106 8.10 13.95 -3.73
N GLU A 107 7.64 14.83 -2.85
CA GLU A 107 8.35 15.25 -1.64
C GLU A 107 7.54 14.84 -0.42
N ILE A 108 8.19 14.17 0.53
CA ILE A 108 7.63 13.81 1.83
C ILE A 108 8.46 14.49 2.90
N LYS A 109 7.82 15.34 3.71
CA LYS A 109 8.45 15.96 4.87
C LYS A 109 7.70 15.54 6.13
N ARG A 110 8.44 15.00 7.09
CA ARG A 110 7.95 14.70 8.43
C ARG A 110 8.70 15.55 9.44
N SER A 111 7.99 16.09 10.42
CA SER A 111 8.58 16.79 11.54
C SER A 111 7.81 16.42 12.82
N SER A 112 8.48 16.54 13.97
CA SER A 112 7.87 16.31 15.26
C SER A 112 8.31 17.41 16.24
N THR A 113 7.44 17.79 17.16
CA THR A 113 7.84 18.65 18.29
C THR A 113 8.67 17.89 19.30
N ASN A 114 8.57 16.55 19.32
CA ASN A 114 9.41 15.71 20.15
C ASN A 114 10.87 15.79 19.69
N SER A 115 11.74 16.32 20.55
CA SER A 115 13.15 16.55 20.26
C SER A 115 13.96 15.26 20.01
N GLN A 116 13.41 14.11 20.39
CA GLN A 116 14.03 12.80 20.20
C GLN A 116 13.72 12.20 18.82
N THR A 117 12.67 12.67 18.16
CA THR A 117 12.26 12.21 16.85
C THR A 117 12.81 13.14 15.77
N PRO A 118 13.75 12.67 14.94
CA PRO A 118 14.34 13.53 13.91
C PRO A 118 13.34 13.84 12.81
N ASP A 119 13.42 15.05 12.28
CA ASP A 119 12.70 15.37 11.04
C ASP A 119 13.26 14.55 9.88
N TYR A 120 12.42 14.31 8.90
CA TYR A 120 12.78 13.61 7.66
C TYR A 120 12.28 14.38 6.42
N LYS A 121 13.12 14.42 5.38
CA LYS A 121 12.73 14.97 4.07
C LYS A 121 13.24 14.06 2.97
N GLY A 122 12.31 13.34 2.30
CA GLY A 122 12.59 12.50 1.14
C GLY A 122 12.02 13.10 -0.13
N ILE A 123 12.76 12.97 -1.25
CA ILE A 123 12.32 13.38 -2.57
C ILE A 123 12.49 12.20 -3.53
N THR A 124 11.46 11.95 -4.33
CA THR A 124 11.53 11.03 -5.47
C THR A 124 11.22 11.79 -6.74
N LYS A 125 12.09 11.63 -7.74
CA LYS A 125 11.89 12.14 -9.10
C LYS A 125 11.84 10.97 -10.05
N GLU A 126 10.82 10.91 -10.88
CA GLU A 126 10.65 9.88 -11.90
C GLU A 126 10.43 10.51 -13.26
N TYR A 127 11.07 9.94 -14.27
CA TYR A 127 10.90 10.27 -15.67
C TYR A 127 10.68 8.98 -16.44
N GLY A 128 9.64 8.92 -17.26
CA GLY A 128 9.33 7.71 -17.97
C GLY A 128 8.68 7.94 -19.31
N ALA A 129 8.77 6.92 -20.15
CA ALA A 129 8.04 6.85 -21.39
C ALA A 129 7.57 5.41 -21.63
N ASN A 130 6.37 5.26 -22.16
CA ASN A 130 5.85 3.97 -22.60
C ASN A 130 4.95 4.14 -23.82
N THR A 131 4.85 3.06 -24.58
CA THR A 131 3.91 2.97 -25.69
C THR A 131 3.14 1.67 -25.55
N SER A 132 1.83 1.79 -25.57
CA SER A 132 0.87 0.69 -25.60
C SER A 132 0.34 0.56 -27.01
N ILE A 133 0.49 -0.62 -27.62
CA ILE A 133 0.16 -0.90 -29.00
C ILE A 133 -0.91 -1.99 -29.00
N ASP A 134 -2.05 -1.68 -29.61
CA ASP A 134 -3.10 -2.65 -29.88
C ASP A 134 -2.73 -3.42 -31.15
N TYR A 135 -2.72 -4.74 -31.06
CA TYR A 135 -2.45 -5.64 -32.18
C TYR A 135 -3.43 -6.81 -32.11
N LEU A 136 -3.79 -7.37 -33.23
CA LEU A 136 -4.96 -8.25 -33.35
C LEU A 136 -6.22 -7.54 -32.81
N SER A 137 -7.36 -8.20 -32.82
CA SER A 137 -8.64 -7.58 -32.45
C SER A 137 -8.77 -7.24 -30.97
N SER A 138 -7.99 -7.87 -30.09
CA SER A 138 -8.15 -7.71 -28.63
C SER A 138 -6.88 -7.96 -27.82
N SER A 139 -5.71 -7.84 -28.46
CA SER A 139 -4.41 -8.00 -27.80
C SER A 139 -3.66 -6.67 -27.72
N ASN A 140 -2.90 -6.51 -26.64
CA ASN A 140 -2.17 -5.27 -26.36
C ASN A 140 -0.77 -5.56 -25.83
N VAL A 141 0.24 -4.85 -26.34
CA VAL A 141 1.60 -4.87 -25.81
C VAL A 141 2.00 -3.46 -25.37
N THR A 142 2.54 -3.33 -24.16
CA THR A 142 3.13 -2.10 -23.66
C THR A 142 4.62 -2.28 -23.46
N ILE A 143 5.41 -1.37 -24.03
CA ILE A 143 6.87 -1.30 -23.86
C ILE A 143 7.21 0.05 -23.25
N GLY A 144 8.13 0.08 -22.30
CA GLY A 144 8.50 1.34 -21.66
C GLY A 144 9.84 1.29 -20.97
N ALA A 145 10.26 2.49 -20.56
CA ALA A 145 11.46 2.72 -19.75
C ALA A 145 11.18 3.82 -18.72
N ASP A 146 11.83 3.72 -17.56
CA ASP A 146 11.77 4.75 -16.53
C ASP A 146 13.13 4.93 -15.85
N TYR A 147 13.33 6.15 -15.32
CA TYR A 147 14.43 6.54 -14.46
C TYR A 147 13.85 7.12 -13.17
N LYS A 148 14.31 6.65 -12.02
CA LYS A 148 13.92 7.15 -10.71
C LYS A 148 15.15 7.56 -9.91
N LYS A 149 15.07 8.71 -9.26
CA LYS A 149 16.07 9.17 -8.29
C LYS A 149 15.42 9.34 -6.92
N PHE A 150 16.07 8.79 -5.90
CA PHE A 150 15.65 8.84 -4.51
C PHE A 150 16.67 9.65 -3.73
N GLU A 151 16.22 10.72 -3.07
CA GLU A 151 17.07 11.68 -2.39
C GLU A 151 16.60 11.89 -0.94
N ASN A 152 17.53 11.96 0.01
CA ASN A 152 17.29 12.51 1.34
C ASN A 152 17.91 13.92 1.42
N LYS A 153 17.11 14.92 1.77
CA LYS A 153 17.54 16.33 1.75
C LYS A 153 17.86 16.89 3.14
N LYS A 154 17.76 16.10 4.19
CA LYS A 154 18.08 16.56 5.53
C LYS A 154 19.47 16.15 6.00
N ASP A 155 19.89 14.94 5.68
CA ASP A 155 21.17 14.39 6.10
C ASP A 155 22.11 14.26 4.90
N THR A 156 23.41 14.29 5.14
CA THR A 156 24.45 13.97 4.16
C THR A 156 24.51 12.45 3.96
N VAL A 157 23.45 11.90 3.38
CA VAL A 157 23.36 10.48 3.05
C VAL A 157 23.36 10.29 1.54
N ASP A 158 23.79 9.12 1.10
CA ASP A 158 23.88 8.81 -0.31
C ASP A 158 22.50 8.68 -0.93
N ASP A 159 22.31 9.38 -2.05
CA ASP A 159 21.16 9.21 -2.92
C ASP A 159 21.40 7.95 -3.77
N TYR A 160 20.33 7.27 -4.19
CA TYR A 160 20.45 6.21 -5.19
C TYR A 160 19.46 6.39 -6.33
N ASP A 161 19.74 5.76 -7.45
CA ASP A 161 18.88 5.78 -8.62
C ASP A 161 18.54 4.38 -9.15
N ASN A 162 17.49 4.34 -9.97
CA ASN A 162 17.05 3.16 -10.70
C ASN A 162 16.78 3.52 -12.15
N LYS A 163 17.28 2.69 -13.07
CA LYS A 163 16.95 2.71 -14.49
C LYS A 163 16.28 1.40 -14.84
N ALA A 164 15.16 1.46 -15.53
CA ALA A 164 14.44 0.27 -15.87
C ALA A 164 13.89 0.28 -17.29
N VAL A 165 13.75 -0.93 -17.84
CA VAL A 165 13.02 -1.20 -19.06
C VAL A 165 12.01 -2.31 -18.79
N PHE A 166 10.85 -2.24 -19.42
CA PHE A 166 9.81 -3.23 -19.23
C PHE A 166 8.98 -3.48 -20.47
N VAL A 167 8.40 -4.66 -20.51
CA VAL A 167 7.39 -5.06 -21.48
C VAL A 167 6.28 -5.78 -20.75
N SER A 168 5.04 -5.49 -21.12
CA SER A 168 3.87 -6.25 -20.69
C SER A 168 2.99 -6.55 -21.90
N ASN A 169 2.37 -7.71 -21.91
CA ASN A 169 1.53 -8.15 -23.01
C ASN A 169 0.27 -8.80 -22.46
N THR A 170 -0.87 -8.51 -23.08
CA THR A 170 -2.14 -9.16 -22.82
C THR A 170 -2.67 -9.71 -24.15
N ASN A 171 -2.87 -11.01 -24.19
CA ASN A 171 -3.50 -11.68 -25.30
C ASN A 171 -4.88 -12.17 -24.89
N LYS A 172 -5.84 -12.01 -25.77
CA LYS A 172 -7.17 -12.57 -25.64
C LYS A 172 -7.42 -13.49 -26.82
N PHE A 173 -7.95 -14.68 -26.53
CA PHE A 173 -8.19 -15.73 -27.50
C PHE A 173 -9.60 -16.29 -27.34
N PHE A 174 -10.11 -16.96 -28.37
CA PHE A 174 -11.39 -17.67 -28.34
C PHE A 174 -12.56 -16.79 -27.92
N ASP A 175 -12.75 -15.65 -28.63
CA ASP A 175 -13.77 -14.65 -28.33
C ASP A 175 -13.66 -14.11 -26.87
N ASP A 176 -12.42 -13.77 -26.49
CA ASP A 176 -12.05 -13.24 -25.16
C ASP A 176 -12.23 -14.23 -24.00
N LYS A 177 -12.55 -15.51 -24.26
CA LYS A 177 -12.72 -16.53 -23.22
C LYS A 177 -11.41 -16.93 -22.55
N THR A 178 -10.28 -16.77 -23.21
CA THR A 178 -8.95 -16.99 -22.64
C THR A 178 -8.18 -15.69 -22.62
N ILE A 179 -7.79 -15.21 -21.45
CA ILE A 179 -6.96 -14.02 -21.28
C ILE A 179 -5.61 -14.47 -20.72
N PHE A 180 -4.54 -14.20 -21.46
CA PHE A 180 -3.19 -14.54 -21.08
C PHE A 180 -2.36 -13.26 -20.93
N THR A 181 -1.73 -13.06 -19.76
CA THR A 181 -0.92 -11.88 -19.45
C THR A 181 0.51 -12.28 -19.17
N GLN A 182 1.46 -11.50 -19.69
CA GLN A 182 2.89 -11.68 -19.45
C GLN A 182 3.52 -10.31 -19.19
N ALA A 183 4.50 -10.25 -18.28
CA ALA A 183 5.29 -9.04 -18.08
C ALA A 183 6.71 -9.40 -17.68
N LEU A 184 7.67 -8.62 -18.19
CA LEU A 184 9.08 -8.64 -17.76
C LEU A 184 9.54 -7.22 -17.52
N ARG A 185 10.34 -7.03 -16.46
CA ARG A 185 10.98 -5.78 -16.13
C ARG A 185 12.42 -6.06 -15.71
N TYR A 186 13.35 -5.28 -16.23
CA TYR A 186 14.74 -5.26 -15.81
C TYR A 186 15.03 -3.92 -15.13
N ASP A 187 15.51 -4.00 -13.88
CA ASP A 187 15.88 -2.87 -13.05
C ASP A 187 17.39 -2.85 -12.84
N LYS A 188 18.01 -1.68 -13.05
CA LYS A 188 19.40 -1.41 -12.75
C LYS A 188 19.47 -0.30 -11.71
N TYR A 189 19.87 -0.66 -10.51
CA TYR A 189 20.10 0.27 -9.40
C TYR A 189 21.55 0.72 -9.33
N SER A 190 21.82 1.94 -8.81
CA SER A 190 23.19 2.40 -8.52
C SER A 190 23.82 1.64 -7.36
N ASP A 191 23.02 1.31 -6.32
CA ASP A 191 23.53 0.82 -5.04
C ASP A 191 23.06 -0.59 -4.67
N PHE A 192 22.29 -1.23 -5.54
CA PHE A 192 21.77 -2.59 -5.33
C PHE A 192 21.97 -3.45 -6.57
N ASP A 193 21.91 -4.77 -6.38
CA ASP A 193 21.98 -5.72 -7.49
C ASP A 193 20.91 -5.44 -8.56
N ASN A 194 21.30 -5.56 -9.81
CA ASN A 194 20.36 -5.53 -10.93
C ASN A 194 19.39 -6.71 -10.83
N LYS A 195 18.15 -6.48 -11.26
CA LYS A 195 17.12 -7.52 -11.12
C LYS A 195 16.17 -7.57 -12.31
N THR A 196 15.93 -8.79 -12.79
CA THR A 196 14.80 -9.09 -13.66
C THR A 196 13.66 -9.65 -12.82
N THR A 197 12.49 -9.07 -12.98
CA THR A 197 11.23 -9.56 -12.40
C THR A 197 10.22 -9.82 -13.53
N GLY A 198 9.25 -10.70 -13.27
CA GLY A 198 8.24 -11.00 -14.26
C GLY A 198 6.96 -11.53 -13.64
N LYS A 199 5.92 -11.50 -14.47
CA LYS A 199 4.60 -12.03 -14.15
C LYS A 199 4.06 -12.80 -15.35
N VAL A 200 3.34 -13.89 -15.05
CA VAL A 200 2.50 -14.61 -16.01
C VAL A 200 1.15 -14.88 -15.35
N GLY A 201 0.07 -14.72 -16.10
CA GLY A 201 -1.28 -14.98 -15.62
C GLY A 201 -2.16 -15.50 -16.72
N ILE A 202 -3.12 -16.32 -16.34
CA ILE A 202 -4.17 -16.84 -17.22
C ILE A 202 -5.52 -16.70 -16.53
N LYS A 203 -6.53 -16.26 -17.28
CA LYS A 203 -7.94 -16.33 -16.90
C LYS A 203 -8.71 -17.03 -18.01
N GLN A 204 -9.46 -18.06 -17.64
CA GLN A 204 -10.25 -18.87 -18.56
C GLN A 204 -11.72 -18.83 -18.17
N TYR A 205 -12.57 -18.33 -19.04
CA TYR A 205 -14.02 -18.46 -18.95
C TYR A 205 -14.44 -19.82 -19.48
N ILE A 206 -15.04 -20.62 -18.62
CA ILE A 206 -15.53 -21.98 -18.94
C ILE A 206 -16.93 -21.87 -19.53
N ILE A 207 -17.76 -21.08 -18.88
CA ILE A 207 -19.09 -20.62 -19.30
C ILE A 207 -19.21 -19.15 -18.90
N ASP A 208 -20.30 -18.46 -19.28
CA ASP A 208 -20.42 -16.99 -19.14
C ASP A 208 -20.13 -16.49 -17.72
N ASP A 209 -20.62 -17.13 -16.68
CA ASP A 209 -20.43 -16.70 -15.29
C ASP A 209 -19.35 -17.46 -14.54
N LEU A 210 -18.71 -18.48 -15.15
CA LEU A 210 -17.70 -19.31 -14.49
C LEU A 210 -16.33 -19.07 -15.10
N ASN A 211 -15.40 -18.58 -14.31
CA ASN A 211 -14.01 -18.47 -14.72
C ASN A 211 -13.03 -19.05 -13.70
N LEU A 212 -11.89 -19.47 -14.23
CA LEU A 212 -10.72 -19.92 -13.49
C LEU A 212 -9.59 -18.94 -13.75
N SER A 213 -8.79 -18.65 -12.73
CA SER A 213 -7.61 -17.81 -12.88
C SER A 213 -6.40 -18.39 -12.16
N ALA A 214 -5.21 -18.17 -12.72
CA ALA A 214 -3.96 -18.50 -12.07
C ALA A 214 -2.92 -17.44 -12.43
N ASN A 215 -2.15 -17.00 -11.44
CA ASN A 215 -1.08 -16.04 -11.61
C ASN A 215 0.19 -16.54 -10.93
N TYR A 216 1.34 -16.20 -11.48
CA TYR A 216 2.64 -16.33 -10.87
C TYR A 216 3.44 -15.07 -11.15
N GLY A 217 4.13 -14.55 -10.13
CA GLY A 217 4.97 -13.36 -10.27
C GLY A 217 6.15 -13.35 -9.32
N THR A 218 7.15 -12.55 -9.69
CA THR A 218 8.32 -12.25 -8.88
C THR A 218 8.39 -10.77 -8.59
N GLY A 219 8.90 -10.39 -7.42
CA GLY A 219 9.07 -8.99 -7.00
C GLY A 219 10.46 -8.75 -6.43
N TYR A 220 10.88 -7.51 -6.48
CA TYR A 220 12.14 -7.02 -5.93
C TYR A 220 11.90 -5.66 -5.30
N ASN A 221 12.20 -5.53 -4.01
CA ASN A 221 11.97 -4.31 -3.24
C ASN A 221 13.27 -3.91 -2.53
N VAL A 222 13.85 -2.78 -2.93
CA VAL A 222 15.08 -2.26 -2.31
C VAL A 222 14.75 -1.52 -1.01
N PRO A 223 15.66 -1.51 -0.02
CA PRO A 223 15.50 -0.72 1.19
C PRO A 223 15.29 0.76 0.87
N THR A 224 14.41 1.40 1.61
CA THR A 224 14.22 2.85 1.52
C THR A 224 15.41 3.59 2.14
N ILE A 225 15.66 4.83 1.72
CA ILE A 225 16.71 5.69 2.32
C ILE A 225 16.49 5.81 3.85
N TYR A 226 15.25 5.87 4.31
CA TYR A 226 14.92 5.88 5.72
C TYR A 226 15.39 4.60 6.43
N GLN A 227 15.12 3.43 5.87
CA GLN A 227 15.56 2.15 6.44
C GLN A 227 17.10 2.00 6.49
N LEU A 228 17.79 2.63 5.54
CA LEU A 228 19.26 2.60 5.46
C LEU A 228 19.94 3.57 6.43
N TYR A 229 19.39 4.78 6.61
CA TYR A 229 20.15 5.90 7.18
C TYR A 229 19.48 6.62 8.35
N PHE A 230 18.24 6.26 8.69
CA PHE A 230 17.54 6.84 9.83
C PHE A 230 18.39 6.78 11.11
N LYS A 231 18.32 7.84 11.93
CA LYS A 231 18.88 7.90 13.28
C LYS A 231 18.01 8.79 14.15
N ASP A 232 17.82 8.38 15.39
CA ASP A 232 17.19 9.20 16.42
C ASP A 232 18.09 9.35 17.65
N ASN A 233 17.63 10.13 18.62
CA ASN A 233 18.37 10.37 19.86
C ASN A 233 18.15 9.27 20.90
N TRP A 234 17.30 8.26 20.63
CA TRP A 234 17.09 7.07 21.47
C TRP A 234 18.07 5.92 21.16
N GLY A 235 18.98 6.15 20.20
CA GLY A 235 19.92 5.13 19.73
C GLY A 235 19.36 4.22 18.64
N ASN A 236 18.14 4.46 18.18
CA ASN A 236 17.61 3.74 17.02
C ASN A 236 18.32 4.18 15.74
N SER A 237 18.52 3.25 14.82
CA SER A 237 19.20 3.54 13.55
C SER A 237 18.68 2.71 12.40
N GLY A 238 18.85 3.23 11.19
CA GLY A 238 18.82 2.45 9.96
C GLY A 238 20.00 1.49 9.87
N ASN A 239 20.00 0.68 8.84
CA ASN A 239 21.03 -0.31 8.59
C ASN A 239 21.45 -0.27 7.12
N LYS A 240 22.69 0.12 6.85
CA LYS A 240 23.26 0.22 5.50
C LYS A 240 23.49 -1.14 4.83
N ASP A 241 23.56 -2.21 5.63
CA ASP A 241 23.85 -3.57 5.16
C ASP A 241 22.57 -4.33 4.74
N LEU A 242 21.43 -3.64 4.65
CA LEU A 242 20.18 -4.25 4.24
C LEU A 242 20.24 -4.72 2.78
N ASN A 243 19.87 -5.97 2.58
CA ASN A 243 19.68 -6.55 1.27
C ASN A 243 18.23 -6.33 0.78
N PRO A 244 18.02 -6.17 -0.53
CA PRO A 244 16.68 -6.11 -1.09
C PRO A 244 15.85 -7.37 -0.84
N GLU A 245 14.56 -7.17 -0.60
CA GLU A 245 13.59 -8.24 -0.50
C GLU A 245 13.34 -8.86 -1.88
N LYS A 246 13.24 -10.19 -1.93
CA LYS A 246 12.93 -10.95 -3.15
C LYS A 246 11.65 -11.75 -2.93
N THR A 247 10.65 -11.48 -3.74
CA THR A 247 9.32 -12.10 -3.61
C THR A 247 9.05 -13.07 -4.76
N LYS A 248 8.41 -14.20 -4.43
CA LYS A 248 7.75 -15.10 -5.38
C LYS A 248 6.33 -15.34 -4.88
N SER A 249 5.36 -15.08 -5.74
CA SER A 249 3.93 -15.21 -5.40
C SER A 249 3.20 -15.99 -6.47
N TYR A 250 2.25 -16.82 -6.04
CA TYR A 250 1.24 -17.37 -6.94
C TYR A 250 -0.14 -17.34 -6.28
N ASP A 251 -1.14 -17.24 -7.10
CA ASP A 251 -2.53 -17.39 -6.71
C ASP A 251 -3.29 -18.20 -7.77
N VAL A 252 -4.33 -18.89 -7.29
CA VAL A 252 -5.30 -19.60 -8.12
C VAL A 252 -6.69 -19.29 -7.61
N GLY A 253 -7.62 -19.04 -8.52
CA GLY A 253 -8.97 -18.62 -8.17
C GLY A 253 -10.02 -19.23 -9.08
N ILE A 254 -11.23 -19.35 -8.54
CA ILE A 254 -12.45 -19.66 -9.24
C ILE A 254 -13.50 -18.61 -8.90
N GLU A 255 -14.25 -18.18 -9.89
CA GLU A 255 -15.34 -17.24 -9.73
C GLU A 255 -16.59 -17.76 -10.46
N TYR A 256 -17.74 -17.72 -9.77
CA TYR A 256 -19.03 -18.11 -10.33
C TYR A 256 -20.15 -17.26 -9.76
N LYS A 257 -20.87 -16.52 -10.61
CA LYS A 257 -22.06 -15.71 -10.26
C LYS A 257 -21.85 -14.83 -9.01
N GLY A 258 -20.76 -14.07 -9.01
CA GLY A 258 -20.41 -13.17 -7.91
C GLY A 258 -19.76 -13.85 -6.70
N PHE A 259 -19.71 -15.17 -6.65
CA PHE A 259 -18.97 -15.93 -5.64
C PHE A 259 -17.55 -16.22 -6.12
N SER A 260 -16.55 -15.98 -5.31
CA SER A 260 -15.15 -16.28 -5.64
C SER A 260 -14.39 -16.92 -4.48
N ILE A 261 -13.49 -17.82 -4.82
CA ILE A 261 -12.50 -18.40 -3.90
C ILE A 261 -11.13 -18.26 -4.56
N THR A 262 -10.18 -17.67 -3.82
CA THR A 262 -8.79 -17.53 -4.25
C THR A 262 -7.86 -18.05 -3.18
N TYR A 263 -6.98 -18.97 -3.54
CA TYR A 263 -5.83 -19.36 -2.72
C TYR A 263 -4.61 -18.60 -3.18
N PHE A 264 -3.83 -18.04 -2.24
CA PHE A 264 -2.58 -17.35 -2.52
C PHE A 264 -1.42 -17.86 -1.66
N ASN A 265 -0.21 -17.75 -2.20
CA ASN A 265 1.03 -18.07 -1.48
C ASN A 265 2.15 -17.14 -1.95
N THR A 266 2.68 -16.37 -1.01
CA THR A 266 3.79 -15.44 -1.23
C THR A 266 4.97 -15.84 -0.34
N LYS A 267 6.14 -15.97 -0.95
CA LYS A 267 7.42 -16.21 -0.28
C LYS A 267 8.27 -14.97 -0.40
N VAL A 268 8.77 -14.46 0.72
CA VAL A 268 9.64 -13.27 0.79
C VAL A 268 10.97 -13.67 1.38
N LYS A 269 12.03 -13.61 0.58
CA LYS A 269 13.42 -13.79 1.05
C LYS A 269 14.00 -12.43 1.41
N ASN A 270 14.81 -12.38 2.49
CA ASN A 270 15.39 -11.17 3.05
C ASN A 270 14.33 -10.13 3.46
N MET A 271 13.19 -10.58 3.99
CA MET A 271 12.14 -9.64 4.47
C MET A 271 12.76 -8.65 5.45
N ILE A 272 12.50 -7.35 5.23
CA ILE A 272 13.03 -6.29 6.09
C ILE A 272 12.04 -6.09 7.24
N ASP A 273 12.54 -6.16 8.47
CA ASP A 273 11.75 -5.94 9.68
C ASP A 273 12.55 -5.15 10.72
N TRP A 274 11.86 -4.70 11.75
CA TRP A 274 12.45 -3.95 12.86
C TRP A 274 12.82 -4.87 14.00
N GLU A 275 14.06 -4.77 14.49
CA GLU A 275 14.51 -5.49 15.67
C GLU A 275 14.95 -4.54 16.77
N THR A 276 14.49 -4.80 17.98
CA THR A 276 14.89 -4.07 19.18
C THR A 276 15.87 -4.90 20.00
N ASN A 277 17.01 -4.34 20.34
CA ASN A 277 17.97 -4.96 21.25
C ASN A 277 17.37 -5.01 22.67
N PRO A 278 17.23 -6.19 23.28
CA PRO A 278 16.57 -6.34 24.59
C PRO A 278 17.36 -5.73 25.76
N LEU A 279 18.65 -5.44 25.60
CA LEU A 279 19.52 -4.87 26.63
C LEU A 279 19.53 -3.34 26.58
N THR A 280 19.60 -2.77 25.40
CA THR A 280 19.72 -1.29 25.19
C THR A 280 18.41 -0.63 24.82
N TRP A 281 17.39 -1.40 24.43
CA TRP A 281 16.12 -0.96 23.84
C TRP A 281 16.26 -0.21 22.50
N ALA A 282 17.49 -0.02 22.02
CA ALA A 282 17.73 0.55 20.71
C ALA A 282 17.30 -0.42 19.62
N GLY A 283 16.69 0.11 18.58
CA GLY A 283 16.18 -0.67 17.45
C GLY A 283 16.91 -0.38 16.14
N THR A 284 16.89 -1.36 15.24
CA THR A 284 17.41 -1.22 13.89
C THR A 284 16.61 -2.08 12.90
N TYR A 285 16.69 -1.72 11.63
CA TYR A 285 16.16 -2.56 10.56
C TYR A 285 17.12 -3.71 10.27
N LYS A 286 16.58 -4.90 10.01
CA LYS A 286 17.35 -6.06 9.56
C LYS A 286 16.58 -6.89 8.55
N ASN A 287 17.30 -7.67 7.76
CA ASN A 287 16.69 -8.74 6.98
C ASN A 287 16.40 -9.94 7.89
N LEU A 288 15.18 -10.45 7.87
CA LEU A 288 14.86 -11.73 8.50
C LEU A 288 15.62 -12.86 7.79
N GLU A 289 16.16 -13.77 8.57
CA GLU A 289 16.83 -14.95 8.04
C GLU A 289 15.85 -15.82 7.24
N GLY A 290 16.36 -16.51 6.22
CA GLY A 290 15.61 -17.48 5.44
C GLY A 290 14.48 -16.88 4.58
N THR A 291 13.30 -17.49 4.61
CA THR A 291 12.17 -17.13 3.75
C THR A 291 10.88 -17.07 4.54
N SER A 292 10.31 -15.89 4.67
CA SER A 292 8.98 -15.69 5.22
C SER A 292 7.90 -16.15 4.23
N LYS A 293 6.82 -16.76 4.75
CA LYS A 293 5.72 -17.34 3.96
C LYS A 293 4.40 -16.73 4.40
N LEU A 294 3.69 -16.13 3.44
CA LEU A 294 2.36 -15.58 3.60
C LEU A 294 1.42 -16.35 2.68
N LYS A 295 0.53 -17.16 3.25
CA LYS A 295 -0.42 -17.97 2.47
C LYS A 295 -1.80 -17.91 3.08
N GLY A 296 -2.81 -18.02 2.24
CA GLY A 296 -4.17 -17.95 2.73
C GLY A 296 -5.20 -18.22 1.67
N THR A 297 -6.45 -18.08 2.09
CA THR A 297 -7.62 -18.20 1.23
C THR A 297 -8.49 -16.98 1.41
N GLU A 298 -8.95 -16.45 0.31
CA GLU A 298 -9.96 -15.40 0.24
C GLU A 298 -11.24 -15.98 -0.36
N ILE A 299 -12.36 -15.71 0.29
CA ILE A 299 -13.70 -16.08 -0.18
C ILE A 299 -14.48 -14.78 -0.27
N ALA A 300 -15.10 -14.51 -1.40
CA ALA A 300 -15.94 -13.33 -1.56
C ALA A 300 -17.24 -13.66 -2.28
N TYR A 301 -18.24 -12.88 -1.97
CA TYR A 301 -19.52 -12.86 -2.65
C TYR A 301 -19.97 -11.42 -2.88
N LYS A 302 -20.27 -11.08 -4.12
CA LYS A 302 -20.78 -9.77 -4.50
C LYS A 302 -21.83 -9.94 -5.59
N ASN A 303 -23.09 -9.72 -5.24
CA ASN A 303 -24.18 -9.77 -6.21
C ASN A 303 -25.40 -9.00 -5.69
N GLU A 304 -26.32 -8.70 -6.61
CA GLU A 304 -27.68 -8.35 -6.28
C GLU A 304 -28.40 -9.60 -5.76
N VAL A 305 -28.94 -9.55 -4.55
CA VAL A 305 -29.60 -10.70 -3.89
C VAL A 305 -31.13 -10.60 -3.93
N VAL A 306 -31.64 -9.39 -3.96
CA VAL A 306 -33.04 -9.02 -4.15
C VAL A 306 -33.02 -7.73 -4.96
N GLU A 307 -34.09 -7.40 -5.68
CA GLU A 307 -34.21 -6.18 -6.48
C GLU A 307 -33.68 -4.95 -5.70
N ASP A 308 -32.80 -4.19 -6.33
CA ASP A 308 -32.14 -2.99 -5.79
C ASP A 308 -31.31 -3.22 -4.49
N THR A 309 -31.03 -4.47 -4.11
CA THR A 309 -30.26 -4.81 -2.91
C THR A 309 -29.00 -5.60 -3.25
N PHE A 310 -27.84 -5.00 -3.04
CA PHE A 310 -26.53 -5.61 -3.30
C PHE A 310 -25.87 -6.05 -2.01
N LEU A 311 -25.42 -7.29 -1.97
CA LEU A 311 -24.68 -7.86 -0.86
C LEU A 311 -23.20 -8.01 -1.25
N ASN A 312 -22.30 -7.55 -0.38
CA ASN A 312 -20.86 -7.66 -0.53
C ASN A 312 -20.26 -8.28 0.73
N LEU A 313 -19.72 -9.48 0.61
CA LEU A 313 -19.09 -10.22 1.70
C LEU A 313 -17.69 -10.62 1.28
N SER A 314 -16.72 -10.54 2.19
CA SER A 314 -15.41 -11.13 1.96
C SER A 314 -14.79 -11.65 3.26
N TYR A 315 -14.14 -12.79 3.18
CA TYR A 315 -13.45 -13.42 4.28
C TYR A 315 -12.03 -13.81 3.86
N THR A 316 -11.04 -13.38 4.63
CA THR A 316 -9.63 -13.74 4.43
C THR A 316 -9.14 -14.54 5.62
N ASN A 317 -8.56 -15.71 5.34
CA ASN A 317 -7.76 -16.47 6.31
C ASN A 317 -6.31 -16.42 5.91
N LEU A 318 -5.45 -15.88 6.78
CA LEU A 318 -4.02 -15.64 6.53
C LEU A 318 -3.14 -16.42 7.51
N SER A 319 -2.15 -17.12 6.99
CA SER A 319 -1.00 -17.62 7.74
C SER A 319 0.25 -16.88 7.28
N ALA A 320 0.82 -16.02 8.12
CA ALA A 320 2.04 -15.27 7.86
C ALA A 320 3.11 -15.68 8.86
N LYS A 321 4.20 -16.34 8.40
CA LYS A 321 5.23 -16.92 9.23
C LYS A 321 6.62 -16.66 8.67
N ASN A 322 7.62 -16.53 9.58
CA ASN A 322 9.02 -16.46 9.22
C ASN A 322 9.60 -17.87 8.91
N ASP A 323 10.89 -17.96 8.68
CA ASP A 323 11.58 -19.22 8.34
C ASP A 323 11.58 -20.24 9.49
N LYS A 324 11.51 -19.77 10.73
CA LYS A 324 11.40 -20.62 11.95
C LYS A 324 9.99 -21.09 12.26
N ASP A 325 9.05 -20.87 11.33
CA ASP A 325 7.61 -21.16 11.49
C ASP A 325 6.91 -20.32 12.57
N GLU A 326 7.52 -19.23 13.02
CA GLU A 326 6.97 -18.28 13.98
C GLU A 326 6.03 -17.28 13.25
N TYR A 327 4.93 -16.92 13.89
CA TYR A 327 3.99 -15.95 13.33
C TYR A 327 4.60 -14.55 13.29
N LEU A 328 4.47 -13.87 12.14
CA LEU A 328 4.86 -12.47 11.98
C LEU A 328 3.97 -11.55 12.81
N ALA A 329 4.56 -10.51 13.39
CA ALA A 329 3.87 -9.49 14.18
C ALA A 329 2.78 -8.78 13.39
N ARG A 330 1.76 -8.29 14.10
CA ARG A 330 0.71 -7.40 13.59
C ARG A 330 -0.09 -7.94 12.41
N ARG A 331 -0.14 -9.26 12.20
CA ARG A 331 -0.92 -9.93 11.14
C ARG A 331 -2.13 -10.63 11.75
N ALA A 332 -3.34 -10.11 11.46
CA ALA A 332 -4.56 -10.80 11.84
C ALA A 332 -4.74 -12.07 11.00
N LYS A 333 -5.05 -13.19 11.66
CA LYS A 333 -5.29 -14.46 10.96
C LYS A 333 -6.60 -14.42 10.17
N ASN A 334 -7.62 -13.76 10.69
CA ASN A 334 -8.95 -13.72 10.10
C ASN A 334 -9.37 -12.27 9.93
N LYS A 335 -9.97 -11.98 8.78
CA LYS A 335 -10.60 -10.71 8.46
C LYS A 335 -11.90 -10.99 7.73
N PHE A 336 -12.98 -10.29 8.09
CA PHE A 336 -14.26 -10.39 7.43
C PHE A 336 -14.80 -8.99 7.14
N ASN A 337 -15.17 -8.72 5.89
CA ASN A 337 -15.85 -7.50 5.50
C ASN A 337 -17.27 -7.85 5.03
N PHE A 338 -18.19 -6.98 5.32
CA PHE A 338 -19.59 -7.09 4.89
C PHE A 338 -20.12 -5.72 4.49
N GLY A 339 -21.02 -5.71 3.55
CA GLY A 339 -21.70 -4.50 3.09
C GLY A 339 -23.03 -4.84 2.44
N VAL A 340 -24.00 -3.99 2.67
CA VAL A 340 -25.31 -4.02 2.01
C VAL A 340 -25.59 -2.64 1.44
N ASP A 341 -25.90 -2.58 0.16
CA ASP A 341 -26.34 -1.39 -0.54
C ASP A 341 -27.79 -1.58 -0.96
N TYR A 342 -28.64 -0.57 -0.74
CA TYR A 342 -30.04 -0.56 -1.11
C TYR A 342 -30.40 0.70 -1.88
N TYR A 343 -30.99 0.52 -3.08
CA TYR A 343 -31.37 1.58 -4.02
C TYR A 343 -32.88 1.63 -4.31
N GLY A 344 -33.70 0.79 -3.62
CA GLY A 344 -35.11 0.63 -3.92
C GLY A 344 -36.00 1.83 -3.55
N LEU A 345 -35.46 2.90 -2.96
CA LEU A 345 -36.17 4.17 -2.78
C LEU A 345 -35.64 5.20 -3.77
N LYS A 346 -36.55 5.80 -4.53
CA LYS A 346 -36.22 6.85 -5.50
C LYS A 346 -35.41 7.96 -4.83
N ASP A 347 -34.31 8.37 -5.48
CA ASP A 347 -33.40 9.44 -5.06
C ASP A 347 -32.62 9.13 -3.74
N PHE A 348 -32.74 7.91 -3.19
CA PHE A 348 -31.99 7.49 -1.99
C PHE A 348 -31.10 6.29 -2.24
N HIS A 349 -29.90 6.33 -1.67
CA HIS A 349 -29.02 5.19 -1.52
C HIS A 349 -28.69 4.98 -0.04
N PHE A 350 -28.85 3.76 0.45
CA PHE A 350 -28.51 3.35 1.80
C PHE A 350 -27.37 2.34 1.75
N ASN A 351 -26.31 2.59 2.50
CA ASN A 351 -25.23 1.63 2.67
C ASN A 351 -24.97 1.37 4.15
N ILE A 352 -24.90 0.09 4.52
CA ILE A 352 -24.38 -0.36 5.82
C ILE A 352 -23.24 -1.30 5.53
N ASN A 353 -22.08 -0.99 6.07
CA ASN A 353 -20.89 -1.82 5.91
C ASN A 353 -20.09 -1.94 7.20
N GLY A 354 -19.20 -2.92 7.25
CA GLY A 354 -18.30 -3.07 8.36
C GLY A 354 -17.19 -4.07 8.10
N GLU A 355 -16.25 -4.08 9.04
CA GLU A 355 -15.06 -4.90 9.00
C GLU A 355 -14.81 -5.53 10.37
N TYR A 356 -14.70 -6.85 10.41
CA TYR A 356 -14.18 -7.59 11.56
C TYR A 356 -12.71 -7.91 11.36
N ILE A 357 -11.87 -7.52 12.31
CA ILE A 357 -10.45 -7.85 12.35
C ILE A 357 -10.19 -8.78 13.55
N GLY A 358 -9.61 -9.93 13.26
CA GLY A 358 -9.22 -10.91 14.26
C GLY A 358 -8.02 -10.47 15.09
N THR A 359 -7.76 -11.22 16.14
CA THR A 359 -6.65 -10.98 17.07
C THR A 359 -5.29 -10.88 16.38
N ARG A 360 -4.48 -9.91 16.82
CA ARG A 360 -3.09 -9.65 16.43
C ARG A 360 -2.19 -9.63 17.66
N TYR A 361 -0.89 -9.72 17.45
CA TYR A 361 0.13 -9.61 18.49
C TYR A 361 1.18 -8.58 18.07
N GLU A 362 1.74 -7.84 19.02
CA GLU A 362 2.71 -6.78 18.77
C GLU A 362 4.08 -7.32 18.34
N ARG A 363 4.42 -8.55 18.73
CA ARG A 363 5.70 -9.18 18.40
C ARG A 363 5.47 -10.52 17.72
N ASP A 364 6.49 -10.99 17.06
CA ASP A 364 6.53 -12.30 16.41
C ASP A 364 6.20 -13.43 17.40
N ASP A 365 5.76 -14.54 16.84
CA ASP A 365 5.36 -15.75 17.55
C ASP A 365 4.31 -15.53 18.65
N LYS A 366 3.37 -14.62 18.39
CA LYS A 366 2.26 -14.28 19.29
C LYS A 366 2.74 -13.74 20.66
N LYS A 367 3.92 -13.12 20.70
CA LYS A 367 4.46 -12.44 21.88
C LYS A 367 4.03 -10.97 21.92
N GLY A 368 4.31 -10.35 23.06
CA GLY A 368 3.97 -8.94 23.29
C GLY A 368 2.49 -8.72 23.60
N ALA A 369 2.04 -7.46 23.49
CA ALA A 369 0.65 -7.11 23.71
C ALA A 369 -0.26 -7.77 22.66
N LYS A 370 -1.37 -8.28 23.13
CA LYS A 370 -2.42 -8.86 22.29
C LYS A 370 -3.46 -7.79 21.99
N THR A 371 -3.56 -7.38 20.74
CA THR A 371 -4.70 -6.60 20.26
C THR A 371 -5.87 -7.56 20.06
N GLY A 372 -6.96 -7.35 20.80
CA GLY A 372 -8.19 -8.14 20.66
C GLY A 372 -8.79 -8.04 19.26
N ASN A 373 -9.76 -8.87 19.00
CA ASN A 373 -10.62 -8.72 17.83
C ASN A 373 -11.60 -7.56 18.03
N TYR A 374 -11.95 -6.91 16.94
CA TYR A 374 -12.95 -5.82 16.95
C TYR A 374 -13.71 -5.77 15.63
N THR A 375 -14.85 -5.10 15.65
CA THR A 375 -15.67 -4.83 14.47
C THR A 375 -15.94 -3.34 14.37
N ILE A 376 -15.76 -2.78 13.19
CA ILE A 376 -16.13 -1.40 12.85
C ILE A 376 -17.38 -1.45 11.97
N TRP A 377 -18.33 -0.56 12.23
CA TRP A 377 -19.56 -0.41 11.47
C TRP A 377 -19.66 1.01 10.92
N ASN A 378 -20.14 1.12 9.70
CA ASN A 378 -20.44 2.41 9.07
C ASN A 378 -21.84 2.34 8.45
N ALA A 379 -22.53 3.47 8.45
CA ALA A 379 -23.79 3.65 7.74
C ALA A 379 -23.72 4.96 6.94
N VAL A 380 -24.18 4.91 5.71
CA VAL A 380 -24.24 6.06 4.81
C VAL A 380 -25.63 6.14 4.22
N VAL A 381 -26.14 7.33 4.11
CA VAL A 381 -27.36 7.65 3.36
C VAL A 381 -27.03 8.78 2.41
N ASP A 382 -27.21 8.54 1.12
CA ASP A 382 -27.07 9.54 0.09
C ASP A 382 -28.46 9.89 -0.45
N TYR A 383 -28.68 11.15 -0.76
CA TYR A 383 -29.89 11.66 -1.40
C TYR A 383 -29.49 12.53 -2.60
N ASP A 384 -29.98 12.20 -3.81
CA ASP A 384 -29.73 12.88 -5.08
C ASP A 384 -30.87 13.81 -5.47
#